data_20033affca0874ab878b5d081baa1706
#
_entry.id   20033affca0874ab878b5d081baa1706
#
_cell.length_a   1.000
_cell.length_b   1.000
_cell.length_c   1.000
_cell.angle_alpha   90.00
_cell.angle_beta   90.00
_cell.angle_gamma   90.00
#
_symmetry.space_group_name_H-M   'P 1'
#
loop_
_entity.id
_entity.type
_entity.pdbx_description
1 polymer ?
#
loop_
_entity_poly.entity_id
_entity_poly.type
_entity_poly.pdbx_seq_one_letter_code
_entity_poly.pdbx_strand_id
1 'polypeptide(L)'
;MTRGPISQFMEKHYLHFNSAAMMDAAKAYEVHLAEGGKMMITLAGAMSTGELGISLAEMIRNDKVQIISCTGANLEEDLMNLVAHSHYERVPNYRDLTPKEEWALLEKGLNRVTDTCIPEEEAFRRLQKHIYELWKDAESKGERYFPHEYMYKMILSGVLEQYYEIDPKNSWMIAAAEKNLPIIVPGWEDSTMGNIFASYCIKGELKPSTMKSGIEYMVTLSEWYRKNSGGKGVGFFQIGGGIAGDFP
;
A
#
# COMPACT_ATOMS: atom_id res chain seq x y z
N MET A 1 -8.91 -24.29 14.01
CA MET A 1 -8.97 -24.40 12.54
C MET A 1 -7.97 -25.47 12.09
N THR A 2 -8.34 -26.32 11.12
CA THR A 2 -7.41 -27.28 10.54
C THR A 2 -6.40 -26.49 9.70
N ARG A 3 -5.10 -26.63 9.99
CA ARG A 3 -4.05 -25.95 9.25
C ARG A 3 -4.00 -26.45 7.80
N GLY A 4 -3.82 -25.54 6.85
CA GLY A 4 -3.73 -25.87 5.43
C GLY A 4 -2.42 -26.63 5.09
N PRO A 5 -2.31 -27.19 3.88
CA PRO A 5 -1.18 -28.04 3.48
C PRO A 5 0.18 -27.33 3.54
N ILE A 6 0.23 -26.03 3.22
CA ILE A 6 1.46 -25.23 3.32
C ILE A 6 1.91 -25.08 4.78
N SER A 7 1.00 -24.75 5.70
CA SER A 7 1.33 -24.65 7.12
C SER A 7 1.82 -26.00 7.68
N GLN A 8 1.19 -27.11 7.29
CA GLN A 8 1.63 -28.46 7.68
C GLN A 8 3.03 -28.80 7.11
N PHE A 9 3.32 -28.42 5.86
CA PHE A 9 4.65 -28.56 5.28
C PHE A 9 5.70 -27.76 6.07
N MET A 10 5.41 -26.51 6.36
CA MET A 10 6.32 -25.64 7.12
C MET A 10 6.57 -26.19 8.54
N GLU A 11 5.54 -26.63 9.25
CA GLU A 11 5.67 -27.24 10.58
C GLU A 11 6.54 -28.49 10.57
N LYS A 12 6.46 -29.29 9.53
CA LYS A 12 7.25 -30.51 9.39
C LYS A 12 8.71 -30.27 9.05
N HIS A 13 9.03 -29.21 8.28
CA HIS A 13 10.34 -29.02 7.67
C HIS A 13 11.13 -27.83 8.21
N TYR A 14 10.46 -26.83 8.83
CA TYR A 14 11.10 -25.59 9.31
C TYR A 14 11.42 -25.72 10.83
N LEU A 15 12.34 -26.62 11.14
CA LEU A 15 12.58 -27.07 12.53
C LEU A 15 13.74 -26.36 13.22
N HIS A 16 14.64 -25.75 12.47
CA HIS A 16 15.90 -25.17 12.98
C HIS A 16 16.28 -23.88 12.28
N PHE A 17 17.18 -23.11 12.89
CA PHE A 17 17.76 -21.86 12.38
C PHE A 17 16.67 -20.83 12.01
N ASN A 18 16.92 -20.03 10.95
CA ASN A 18 16.00 -18.96 10.54
C ASN A 18 14.60 -19.46 10.16
N SER A 19 14.48 -20.68 9.65
CA SER A 19 13.17 -21.26 9.34
C SER A 19 12.34 -21.55 10.59
N ALA A 20 12.97 -22.04 11.66
CA ALA A 20 12.31 -22.19 12.95
C ALA A 20 11.92 -20.82 13.54
N ALA A 21 12.84 -19.85 13.51
CA ALA A 21 12.57 -18.49 13.99
C ALA A 21 11.39 -17.84 13.25
N MET A 22 11.25 -18.07 11.94
CA MET A 22 10.08 -17.61 11.18
C MET A 22 8.78 -18.28 11.68
N MET A 23 8.80 -19.57 11.96
CA MET A 23 7.65 -20.29 12.52
C MET A 23 7.27 -19.78 13.91
N ASP A 24 8.26 -19.46 14.73
CA ASP A 24 8.05 -18.92 16.07
C ASP A 24 7.47 -17.49 16.00
N ALA A 25 7.96 -16.67 15.07
CA ALA A 25 7.42 -15.33 14.82
C ALA A 25 5.94 -15.39 14.37
N ALA A 26 5.61 -16.30 13.44
CA ALA A 26 4.23 -16.48 12.99
C ALA A 26 3.30 -16.92 14.14
N LYS A 27 3.75 -17.85 14.98
CA LYS A 27 2.99 -18.27 16.17
C LYS A 27 2.83 -17.13 17.17
N ALA A 28 3.89 -16.34 17.41
CA ALA A 28 3.84 -15.19 18.30
C ALA A 28 2.83 -14.14 17.82
N TYR A 29 2.77 -13.91 16.52
CA TYR A 29 1.78 -13.04 15.89
C TYR A 29 0.34 -13.53 16.19
N GLU A 30 0.06 -14.80 15.93
CA GLU A 30 -1.25 -15.41 16.19
C GLU A 30 -1.63 -15.33 17.68
N VAL A 31 -0.71 -15.65 18.59
CA VAL A 31 -0.94 -15.60 20.04
C VAL A 31 -1.20 -14.18 20.51
N HIS A 32 -0.40 -13.21 20.05
CA HIS A 32 -0.56 -11.81 20.41
C HIS A 32 -1.96 -11.29 20.07
N LEU A 33 -2.45 -11.58 18.86
CA LEU A 33 -3.82 -11.22 18.45
C LEU A 33 -4.89 -11.96 19.26
N ALA A 34 -4.71 -13.26 19.52
CA ALA A 34 -5.66 -14.07 20.29
C ALA A 34 -5.80 -13.57 21.74
N GLU A 35 -4.75 -12.99 22.30
CA GLU A 35 -4.73 -12.37 23.62
C GLU A 35 -5.26 -10.92 23.65
N GLY A 36 -5.72 -10.39 22.50
CA GLY A 36 -6.28 -9.05 22.36
C GLY A 36 -5.27 -7.95 22.05
N GLY A 37 -4.04 -8.31 21.68
CA GLY A 37 -3.03 -7.38 21.15
C GLY A 37 -3.44 -6.79 19.80
N LYS A 38 -2.75 -5.75 19.39
CA LYS A 38 -2.91 -5.10 18.08
C LYS A 38 -1.66 -5.29 17.25
N MET A 39 -1.83 -5.39 15.92
CA MET A 39 -0.70 -5.50 15.01
C MET A 39 -0.66 -4.33 14.03
N MET A 40 0.52 -3.72 13.94
CA MET A 40 0.88 -2.77 12.89
C MET A 40 1.72 -3.49 11.85
N ILE A 41 1.36 -3.33 10.58
CA ILE A 41 2.22 -3.77 9.47
C ILE A 41 2.89 -2.55 8.88
N THR A 42 4.19 -2.64 8.59
CA THR A 42 4.91 -1.62 7.84
C THR A 42 5.36 -2.16 6.49
N LEU A 43 5.10 -1.40 5.42
CA LEU A 43 5.40 -1.78 4.04
C LEU A 43 6.34 -0.76 3.42
N ALA A 44 7.58 -1.15 3.21
CA ALA A 44 8.58 -0.33 2.53
C ALA A 44 8.56 -0.54 1.01
N GLY A 45 9.27 0.32 0.29
CA GLY A 45 9.49 0.21 -1.15
C GLY A 45 8.21 0.10 -1.97
N ALA A 46 8.19 -0.85 -2.88
CA ALA A 46 7.13 -1.13 -3.85
C ALA A 46 6.59 -2.57 -3.70
N MET A 47 6.19 -2.95 -2.51
CA MET A 47 5.73 -4.31 -2.20
C MET A 47 4.39 -4.64 -2.87
N SER A 48 3.60 -3.63 -3.19
CA SER A 48 2.33 -3.80 -3.92
C SER A 48 2.57 -4.23 -5.36
N THR A 49 3.61 -3.72 -6.04
CA THR A 49 4.04 -4.23 -7.35
C THR A 49 4.48 -5.69 -7.29
N GLY A 50 5.06 -6.13 -6.16
CA GLY A 50 5.38 -7.54 -5.88
C GLY A 50 4.18 -8.41 -5.47
N GLU A 51 2.95 -7.90 -5.59
CA GLU A 51 1.69 -8.58 -5.28
C GLU A 51 1.56 -9.12 -3.85
N LEU A 52 2.22 -8.50 -2.87
CA LEU A 52 1.98 -8.82 -1.45
C LEU A 52 0.54 -8.52 -1.01
N GLY A 53 -0.18 -7.73 -1.79
CA GLY A 53 -1.58 -7.38 -1.57
C GLY A 53 -2.49 -8.58 -1.39
N ILE A 54 -2.26 -9.67 -2.12
CA ILE A 54 -3.07 -10.91 -2.05
C ILE A 54 -3.14 -11.45 -0.61
N SER A 55 -1.97 -11.62 0.02
CA SER A 55 -1.90 -12.11 1.41
C SER A 55 -2.36 -11.06 2.42
N LEU A 56 -2.01 -9.80 2.19
CA LEU A 56 -2.35 -8.70 3.08
C LEU A 56 -3.85 -8.41 3.08
N ALA A 57 -4.52 -8.48 1.93
CA ALA A 57 -5.97 -8.33 1.82
C ALA A 57 -6.72 -9.36 2.68
N GLU A 58 -6.30 -10.62 2.64
CA GLU A 58 -6.86 -11.67 3.48
C GLU A 58 -6.62 -11.40 4.97
N MET A 59 -5.40 -10.97 5.34
CA MET A 59 -5.07 -10.63 6.73
C MET A 59 -5.94 -9.47 7.25
N ILE A 60 -6.15 -8.43 6.44
CA ILE A 60 -6.99 -7.28 6.81
C ILE A 60 -8.45 -7.72 7.01
N ARG A 61 -9.03 -8.47 6.07
CA ARG A 61 -10.43 -8.92 6.18
C ARG A 61 -10.68 -9.82 7.38
N ASN A 62 -9.66 -10.60 7.78
CA ASN A 62 -9.71 -11.46 8.97
C ASN A 62 -9.28 -10.76 10.27
N ASP A 63 -9.22 -9.43 10.31
CA ASP A 63 -8.88 -8.62 11.49
C ASP A 63 -7.49 -8.95 12.07
N LYS A 64 -6.55 -9.36 11.21
CA LYS A 64 -5.16 -9.65 11.61
C LYS A 64 -4.27 -8.40 11.59
N VAL A 65 -4.76 -7.28 11.06
CA VAL A 65 -4.06 -6.00 10.94
C VAL A 65 -4.96 -4.90 11.47
N GLN A 66 -4.45 -4.02 12.32
CA GLN A 66 -5.23 -2.92 12.89
C GLN A 66 -4.78 -1.54 12.42
N ILE A 67 -3.58 -1.44 11.85
CA ILE A 67 -3.04 -0.22 11.24
C ILE A 67 -1.92 -0.60 10.28
N ILE A 68 -1.72 0.21 9.24
CA ILE A 68 -0.61 0.07 8.30
C ILE A 68 0.20 1.36 8.26
N SER A 69 1.53 1.24 8.22
CA SER A 69 2.43 2.33 7.81
C SER A 69 3.10 1.92 6.51
N CYS A 70 2.99 2.72 5.46
CA CYS A 70 3.53 2.35 4.15
C CYS A 70 4.04 3.55 3.36
N THR A 71 4.81 3.27 2.31
CA THR A 71 5.19 4.28 1.31
C THR A 71 3.96 4.68 0.47
N GLY A 72 4.01 5.86 -0.14
CA GLY A 72 2.98 6.29 -1.09
C GLY A 72 2.88 5.37 -2.31
N ALA A 73 4.02 4.83 -2.77
CA ALA A 73 4.08 3.84 -3.84
C ALA A 73 3.21 2.60 -3.55
N ASN A 74 3.22 2.09 -2.32
CA ASN A 74 2.39 0.94 -1.96
C ASN A 74 0.88 1.21 -2.10
N LEU A 75 0.42 2.43 -1.82
CA LEU A 75 -1.00 2.79 -2.00
C LEU A 75 -1.39 2.76 -3.47
N GLU A 76 -0.61 3.45 -4.32
CA GLU A 76 -0.95 3.64 -5.72
C GLU A 76 -0.74 2.37 -6.53
N GLU A 77 0.32 1.61 -6.27
CA GLU A 77 0.68 0.42 -7.04
C GLU A 77 -0.29 -0.77 -6.83
N ASP A 78 -0.92 -0.90 -5.66
CA ASP A 78 -1.99 -1.89 -5.47
C ASP A 78 -3.21 -1.58 -6.35
N LEU A 79 -3.56 -0.31 -6.46
CA LEU A 79 -4.65 0.13 -7.34
C LEU A 79 -4.26 0.07 -8.82
N MET A 80 -2.99 0.37 -9.16
CA MET A 80 -2.48 0.20 -10.52
C MET A 80 -2.53 -1.26 -10.95
N ASN A 81 -2.10 -2.18 -10.09
CA ASN A 81 -2.22 -3.62 -10.34
C ASN A 81 -3.69 -4.05 -10.53
N LEU A 82 -4.59 -3.52 -9.71
CA LEU A 82 -6.02 -3.82 -9.79
C LEU A 82 -6.63 -3.44 -11.16
N VAL A 83 -6.21 -2.30 -11.75
CA VAL A 83 -6.82 -1.74 -12.96
C VAL A 83 -6.01 -1.91 -14.24
N ALA A 84 -4.80 -2.45 -14.18
CA ALA A 84 -3.88 -2.53 -15.32
C ALA A 84 -3.01 -3.80 -15.34
N HIS A 85 -3.35 -4.83 -14.57
CA HIS A 85 -2.54 -6.04 -14.39
C HIS A 85 -2.14 -6.70 -15.72
N SER A 86 -3.04 -6.81 -16.67
CA SER A 86 -2.80 -7.46 -17.97
C SER A 86 -1.87 -6.67 -18.89
N HIS A 87 -1.57 -5.42 -18.56
CA HIS A 87 -0.68 -4.53 -19.29
C HIS A 87 0.74 -4.47 -18.68
N TYR A 88 0.96 -5.16 -17.57
CA TYR A 88 2.29 -5.22 -16.95
C TYR A 88 3.23 -6.05 -17.81
N GLU A 89 4.46 -5.58 -17.97
CA GLU A 89 5.51 -6.31 -18.69
C GLU A 89 6.67 -6.65 -17.75
N ARG A 90 7.18 -7.88 -17.85
CA ARG A 90 8.34 -8.31 -17.07
C ARG A 90 9.61 -8.20 -17.86
N VAL A 91 10.67 -7.60 -17.28
CA VAL A 91 12.00 -7.43 -17.82
C VAL A 91 13.03 -8.16 -16.93
N PRO A 92 13.21 -9.48 -17.05
CA PRO A 92 14.02 -10.28 -16.12
C PRO A 92 15.49 -9.86 -16.02
N ASN A 93 16.05 -9.34 -17.12
CA ASN A 93 17.43 -8.87 -17.22
C ASN A 93 17.59 -7.37 -16.95
N TYR A 94 16.71 -6.77 -16.20
CA TYR A 94 16.66 -5.31 -15.98
C TYR A 94 17.99 -4.69 -15.48
N ARG A 95 18.85 -5.47 -14.81
CA ARG A 95 20.15 -4.99 -14.33
C ARG A 95 21.18 -4.78 -15.44
N ASP A 96 20.96 -5.42 -16.58
CA ASP A 96 21.86 -5.38 -17.74
C ASP A 96 21.37 -4.40 -18.82
N LEU A 97 20.25 -3.72 -18.58
CA LEU A 97 19.69 -2.74 -19.52
C LEU A 97 20.63 -1.55 -19.69
N THR A 98 20.88 -1.21 -20.94
CA THR A 98 21.58 0.02 -21.30
C THR A 98 20.64 1.24 -21.16
N PRO A 99 21.18 2.49 -21.04
CA PRO A 99 20.35 3.69 -21.02
C PRO A 99 19.42 3.82 -22.25
N LYS A 100 19.83 3.31 -23.41
CA LYS A 100 19.01 3.32 -24.63
C LYS A 100 17.82 2.35 -24.52
N GLU A 101 18.01 1.19 -23.92
CA GLU A 101 16.94 0.22 -23.69
C GLU A 101 15.95 0.72 -22.64
N GLU A 102 16.44 1.35 -21.56
CA GLU A 102 15.59 2.03 -20.56
C GLU A 102 14.75 3.13 -21.22
N TRP A 103 15.37 3.96 -22.06
CA TRP A 103 14.65 4.98 -22.82
C TRP A 103 13.57 4.38 -23.73
N ALA A 104 13.87 3.26 -24.38
CA ALA A 104 12.91 2.58 -25.26
C ALA A 104 11.69 2.02 -24.50
N LEU A 105 11.85 1.62 -23.22
CA LEU A 105 10.71 1.28 -22.36
C LEU A 105 9.85 2.52 -22.07
N LEU A 106 10.48 3.63 -21.72
CA LEU A 106 9.77 4.89 -21.47
C LEU A 106 9.01 5.38 -22.71
N GLU A 107 9.61 5.30 -23.90
CA GLU A 107 8.93 5.65 -25.17
C GLU A 107 7.69 4.78 -25.46
N LYS A 108 7.65 3.56 -24.92
CA LYS A 108 6.48 2.69 -24.98
C LYS A 108 5.43 2.99 -23.90
N GLY A 109 5.66 3.97 -23.05
CA GLY A 109 4.80 4.27 -21.92
C GLY A 109 4.90 3.25 -20.77
N LEU A 110 6.07 2.63 -20.60
CA LEU A 110 6.35 1.64 -19.56
C LEU A 110 7.26 2.24 -18.48
N ASN A 111 6.80 2.23 -17.25
CA ASN A 111 7.53 2.73 -16.07
C ASN A 111 8.08 1.54 -15.29
N ARG A 112 9.40 1.35 -15.32
CA ARG A 112 10.03 0.16 -14.73
C ARG A 112 10.24 0.30 -13.22
N VAL A 113 9.74 -0.70 -12.48
CA VAL A 113 10.00 -0.91 -11.05
C VAL A 113 10.72 -2.26 -10.91
N THR A 114 12.03 -2.25 -10.73
CA THR A 114 12.90 -3.43 -10.77
C THR A 114 12.74 -4.23 -12.08
N ASP A 115 12.21 -5.44 -12.05
CA ASP A 115 11.99 -6.28 -13.24
C ASP A 115 10.57 -6.17 -13.82
N THR A 116 9.75 -5.29 -13.28
CA THR A 116 8.34 -5.14 -13.66
C THR A 116 8.10 -3.74 -14.22
N CYS A 117 7.44 -3.64 -15.35
CA CYS A 117 7.03 -2.38 -15.96
C CYS A 117 5.53 -2.15 -15.77
N ILE A 118 5.18 -0.97 -15.27
CA ILE A 118 3.81 -0.51 -15.06
C ILE A 118 3.44 0.41 -16.24
N PRO A 119 2.30 0.22 -16.93
CA PRO A 119 1.91 1.03 -18.05
C PRO A 119 1.45 2.43 -17.61
N GLU A 120 1.85 3.45 -18.39
CA GLU A 120 1.53 4.85 -18.08
C GLU A 120 0.02 5.12 -18.18
N GLU A 121 -0.60 4.77 -19.31
CA GLU A 121 -1.98 5.14 -19.60
C GLU A 121 -3.00 4.34 -18.80
N GLU A 122 -2.83 3.01 -18.75
CA GLU A 122 -3.76 2.09 -18.11
C GLU A 122 -3.67 2.13 -16.58
N ALA A 123 -2.52 2.50 -16.02
CA ALA A 123 -2.31 2.61 -14.59
C ALA A 123 -2.32 4.07 -14.11
N PHE A 124 -1.25 4.81 -14.36
CA PHE A 124 -1.05 6.14 -13.78
C PHE A 124 -2.11 7.14 -14.24
N ARG A 125 -2.35 7.28 -15.54
CA ARG A 125 -3.30 8.25 -16.08
C ARG A 125 -4.75 7.90 -15.74
N ARG A 126 -5.06 6.62 -15.69
CA ARG A 126 -6.37 6.13 -15.26
C ARG A 126 -6.68 6.56 -13.82
N LEU A 127 -5.78 6.32 -12.88
CA LEU A 127 -5.95 6.74 -11.49
C LEU A 127 -5.93 8.27 -11.35
N GLN A 128 -4.99 8.95 -12.02
CA GLN A 128 -4.85 10.41 -12.00
C GLN A 128 -6.16 11.11 -12.35
N LYS A 129 -6.84 10.67 -13.38
CA LYS A 129 -8.10 11.26 -13.84
C LYS A 129 -9.16 11.31 -12.74
N HIS A 130 -9.30 10.20 -12.00
CA HIS A 130 -10.35 10.09 -10.99
C HIS A 130 -9.98 10.75 -9.67
N ILE A 131 -8.72 10.62 -9.24
CA ILE A 131 -8.27 11.22 -7.98
C ILE A 131 -8.21 12.76 -8.07
N TYR A 132 -7.89 13.30 -9.24
CA TYR A 132 -7.88 14.76 -9.48
C TYR A 132 -9.24 15.39 -9.22
N GLU A 133 -10.33 14.77 -9.67
CA GLU A 133 -11.68 15.27 -9.41
C GLU A 133 -12.01 15.27 -7.91
N LEU A 134 -11.54 14.28 -7.15
CA LEU A 134 -11.71 14.24 -5.69
C LEU A 134 -10.90 15.35 -4.99
N TRP A 135 -9.69 15.64 -5.46
CA TRP A 135 -8.89 16.75 -4.93
C TRP A 135 -9.56 18.09 -5.18
N LYS A 136 -10.08 18.32 -6.39
CA LYS A 136 -10.82 19.55 -6.74
C LYS A 136 -12.09 19.70 -5.93
N ASP A 137 -12.86 18.64 -5.78
CA ASP A 137 -14.08 18.66 -5.00
C ASP A 137 -13.80 19.02 -3.55
N ALA A 138 -12.81 18.39 -2.91
CA ALA A 138 -12.39 18.68 -1.55
C ALA A 138 -11.95 20.15 -1.39
N GLU A 139 -11.11 20.66 -2.32
CA GLU A 139 -10.65 22.03 -2.28
C GLU A 139 -11.82 23.03 -2.41
N SER A 140 -12.77 22.76 -3.30
CA SER A 140 -13.94 23.60 -3.51
C SER A 140 -14.83 23.71 -2.26
N LYS A 141 -14.83 22.67 -1.44
CA LYS A 141 -15.56 22.56 -0.16
C LYS A 141 -14.77 23.03 1.05
N GLY A 142 -13.47 23.30 0.90
CA GLY A 142 -12.55 23.59 1.99
C GLY A 142 -12.26 22.37 2.86
N GLU A 143 -12.46 21.17 2.33
CA GLU A 143 -12.19 19.90 2.99
C GLU A 143 -10.75 19.47 2.79
N ARG A 144 -10.22 18.69 3.74
CA ARG A 144 -8.84 18.17 3.72
C ARG A 144 -8.83 16.73 4.16
N TYR A 145 -8.12 15.91 3.40
CA TYR A 145 -8.01 14.50 3.70
C TYR A 145 -6.56 14.04 3.64
N PHE A 146 -6.26 12.90 4.26
CA PHE A 146 -4.99 12.22 4.06
C PHE A 146 -4.93 11.55 2.68
N PRO A 147 -3.73 11.29 2.15
CA PRO A 147 -3.56 10.60 0.86
C PRO A 147 -4.39 9.31 0.73
N HIS A 148 -4.34 8.44 1.72
CA HIS A 148 -5.11 7.19 1.72
C HIS A 148 -6.63 7.41 1.78
N GLU A 149 -7.11 8.47 2.43
CA GLU A 149 -8.55 8.79 2.50
C GLU A 149 -9.09 9.18 1.12
N TYR A 150 -8.30 9.86 0.27
CA TYR A 150 -8.66 10.10 -1.12
C TYR A 150 -8.73 8.81 -1.93
N MET A 151 -7.77 7.90 -1.74
CA MET A 151 -7.80 6.57 -2.38
C MET A 151 -9.03 5.78 -1.94
N TYR A 152 -9.39 5.80 -0.66
CA TYR A 152 -10.61 5.17 -0.15
C TYR A 152 -11.87 5.76 -0.79
N LYS A 153 -11.97 7.07 -0.88
CA LYS A 153 -13.09 7.72 -1.56
C LYS A 153 -13.21 7.27 -3.02
N MET A 154 -12.09 7.17 -3.73
CA MET A 154 -12.06 6.68 -5.11
C MET A 154 -12.54 5.23 -5.23
N ILE A 155 -12.03 4.34 -4.38
CA ILE A 155 -12.45 2.93 -4.31
C ILE A 155 -13.95 2.82 -4.01
N LEU A 156 -14.39 3.43 -2.92
CA LEU A 156 -15.77 3.30 -2.42
C LEU A 156 -16.81 3.99 -3.32
N SER A 157 -16.39 4.88 -4.21
CA SER A 157 -17.28 5.45 -5.23
C SER A 157 -17.63 4.46 -6.36
N GLY A 158 -16.90 3.35 -6.48
CA GLY A 158 -17.08 2.36 -7.54
C GLY A 158 -16.56 2.79 -8.93
N VAL A 159 -15.97 3.99 -9.04
CA VAL A 159 -15.54 4.56 -10.33
C VAL A 159 -14.46 3.72 -11.04
N LEU A 160 -13.71 2.92 -10.29
CA LEU A 160 -12.67 2.04 -10.81
C LEU A 160 -13.17 0.65 -11.22
N GLU A 161 -14.38 0.22 -10.79
CA GLU A 161 -14.86 -1.15 -10.98
C GLU A 161 -14.89 -1.60 -12.45
N GLN A 162 -15.19 -0.67 -13.36
CA GLN A 162 -15.18 -0.92 -14.80
C GLN A 162 -13.80 -1.27 -15.38
N TYR A 163 -12.73 -1.02 -14.61
CA TYR A 163 -11.33 -1.24 -15.02
C TYR A 163 -10.67 -2.41 -14.30
N TYR A 164 -11.37 -3.11 -13.41
CA TYR A 164 -10.76 -4.20 -12.66
C TYR A 164 -10.34 -5.35 -13.59
N GLU A 165 -9.07 -5.70 -13.51
CA GLU A 165 -8.44 -6.77 -14.31
C GLU A 165 -8.05 -7.98 -13.45
N ILE A 166 -8.00 -7.80 -12.12
CA ILE A 166 -7.83 -8.89 -11.15
C ILE A 166 -9.03 -8.95 -10.20
N ASP A 167 -9.18 -10.07 -9.48
CA ASP A 167 -10.22 -10.18 -8.45
C ASP A 167 -10.01 -9.11 -7.37
N PRO A 168 -10.97 -8.22 -7.11
CA PRO A 168 -10.87 -7.17 -6.10
C PRO A 168 -10.61 -7.72 -4.69
N LYS A 169 -10.87 -9.01 -4.44
CA LYS A 169 -10.48 -9.66 -3.19
C LYS A 169 -8.98 -9.70 -2.97
N ASN A 170 -8.18 -9.62 -4.02
CA ASN A 170 -6.73 -9.65 -3.97
C ASN A 170 -6.10 -8.27 -3.73
N SER A 171 -6.89 -7.18 -3.77
CA SER A 171 -6.42 -5.83 -3.44
C SER A 171 -6.49 -5.58 -1.94
N TRP A 172 -5.34 -5.26 -1.34
CA TRP A 172 -5.28 -4.89 0.06
C TRP A 172 -5.85 -3.49 0.31
N MET A 173 -5.77 -2.59 -0.67
CA MET A 173 -6.36 -1.26 -0.59
C MET A 173 -7.89 -1.32 -0.56
N ILE A 174 -8.51 -2.22 -1.34
CA ILE A 174 -9.96 -2.48 -1.23
C ILE A 174 -10.31 -3.02 0.16
N ALA A 175 -9.58 -4.04 0.64
CA ALA A 175 -9.81 -4.59 1.97
C ALA A 175 -9.66 -3.54 3.08
N ALA A 176 -8.68 -2.65 2.96
CA ALA A 176 -8.46 -1.56 3.88
C ALA A 176 -9.59 -0.50 3.83
N ALA A 177 -10.05 -0.14 2.62
CA ALA A 177 -11.16 0.78 2.43
C ALA A 177 -12.48 0.24 3.01
N GLU A 178 -12.79 -1.05 2.76
CA GLU A 178 -13.96 -1.74 3.31
C GLU A 178 -14.00 -1.70 4.84
N LYS A 179 -12.84 -1.78 5.49
CA LYS A 179 -12.66 -1.75 6.95
C LYS A 179 -12.44 -0.34 7.51
N ASN A 180 -12.30 0.66 6.66
CA ASN A 180 -11.80 1.99 7.04
C ASN A 180 -10.55 1.89 7.93
N LEU A 181 -9.62 1.03 7.52
CA LEU A 181 -8.39 0.73 8.26
C LEU A 181 -7.50 1.98 8.34
N PRO A 182 -6.97 2.38 9.50
CA PRO A 182 -6.02 3.46 9.58
C PRO A 182 -4.75 3.17 8.78
N ILE A 183 -4.34 4.10 7.92
CA ILE A 183 -3.08 4.04 7.18
C ILE A 183 -2.28 5.30 7.46
N ILE A 184 -0.99 5.13 7.73
CA ILE A 184 0.00 6.18 7.86
C ILE A 184 0.91 6.13 6.63
N VAL A 185 1.07 7.25 5.94
CA VAL A 185 1.88 7.33 4.72
C VAL A 185 2.93 8.44 4.88
N PRO A 186 4.03 8.17 5.63
CA PRO A 186 5.08 9.16 5.79
C PRO A 186 5.82 9.38 4.46
N GLY A 187 6.11 10.64 4.14
CA GLY A 187 6.79 10.97 2.88
C GLY A 187 5.97 10.66 1.63
N TRP A 188 4.66 10.81 1.69
CA TRP A 188 3.77 10.61 0.54
C TRP A 188 4.19 11.41 -0.68
N GLU A 189 4.85 12.52 -0.48
CA GLU A 189 5.38 13.40 -1.53
C GLU A 189 6.37 12.65 -2.45
N ASP A 190 7.02 11.59 -1.96
CA ASP A 190 7.86 10.67 -2.73
C ASP A 190 7.05 9.51 -3.32
N SER A 191 6.00 9.85 -4.07
CA SER A 191 5.19 8.92 -4.85
C SER A 191 4.76 9.56 -6.15
N THR A 192 4.27 8.78 -7.11
CA THR A 192 3.81 9.32 -8.39
C THR A 192 2.59 10.23 -8.20
N MET A 193 1.60 9.79 -7.40
CA MET A 193 0.43 10.64 -7.13
C MET A 193 0.78 11.88 -6.32
N GLY A 194 1.77 11.81 -5.43
CA GLY A 194 2.32 12.96 -4.71
C GLY A 194 2.95 13.98 -5.67
N ASN A 195 3.76 13.51 -6.60
CA ASN A 195 4.36 14.35 -7.64
C ASN A 195 3.30 14.97 -8.58
N ILE A 196 2.28 14.19 -8.96
CA ILE A 196 1.16 14.66 -9.77
C ILE A 196 0.38 15.75 -9.02
N PHE A 197 0.08 15.54 -7.74
CA PHE A 197 -0.58 16.54 -6.89
C PHE A 197 0.24 17.86 -6.83
N ALA A 198 1.55 17.74 -6.61
CA ALA A 198 2.46 18.88 -6.60
C ALA A 198 2.45 19.61 -7.95
N SER A 199 2.37 18.91 -9.10
CA SER A 199 2.28 19.54 -10.41
C SER A 199 1.03 20.39 -10.58
N TYR A 200 -0.11 19.96 -10.05
CA TYR A 200 -1.35 20.74 -10.04
C TYR A 200 -1.26 21.96 -9.11
N CYS A 201 -0.56 21.83 -7.98
CA CYS A 201 -0.29 22.98 -7.13
C CYS A 201 0.59 24.02 -7.81
N ILE A 202 1.64 23.60 -8.53
CA ILE A 202 2.53 24.49 -9.29
C ILE A 202 1.76 25.22 -10.39
N LYS A 203 0.80 24.56 -11.03
CA LYS A 203 -0.08 25.17 -12.05
C LYS A 203 -1.14 26.11 -11.44
N GLY A 204 -1.28 26.16 -10.11
CA GLY A 204 -2.30 26.95 -9.42
C GLY A 204 -3.71 26.35 -9.51
N GLU A 205 -3.84 25.08 -9.87
CA GLU A 205 -5.11 24.38 -9.98
C GLU A 205 -5.57 23.80 -8.62
N LEU A 206 -4.63 23.52 -7.73
CA LEU A 206 -4.86 23.02 -6.36
C LEU A 206 -3.97 23.79 -5.37
N LYS A 207 -4.33 23.72 -4.09
CA LYS A 207 -3.52 24.26 -2.98
C LYS A 207 -2.85 23.10 -2.23
N PRO A 208 -1.57 23.24 -1.81
CA PRO A 208 -0.92 22.23 -0.96
C PRO A 208 -1.72 21.90 0.30
N SER A 209 -2.46 22.87 0.84
CA SER A 209 -3.29 22.69 2.03
C SER A 209 -4.51 21.78 1.83
N THR A 210 -4.87 21.40 0.62
CA THR A 210 -5.94 20.42 0.33
C THR A 210 -5.56 19.04 0.84
N MET A 211 -4.26 18.73 0.87
CA MET A 211 -3.72 17.50 1.44
C MET A 211 -3.34 17.71 2.92
N LYS A 212 -3.71 16.77 3.79
CA LYS A 212 -3.17 16.72 5.15
C LYS A 212 -1.69 16.32 5.12
N SER A 213 -0.91 16.91 6.02
CA SER A 213 0.54 16.80 6.05
C SER A 213 1.07 15.58 6.82
N GLY A 214 2.36 15.27 6.66
CA GLY A 214 3.05 14.26 7.46
C GLY A 214 3.03 14.57 8.97
N ILE A 215 3.02 15.84 9.36
CA ILE A 215 2.88 16.23 10.80
C ILE A 215 1.49 15.83 11.33
N GLU A 216 0.45 15.96 10.53
CA GLU A 216 -0.90 15.54 10.94
C GLU A 216 -0.97 14.01 11.05
N TYR A 217 -0.23 13.26 10.21
CA TYR A 217 -0.06 11.81 10.39
C TYR A 217 0.62 11.47 11.72
N MET A 218 1.67 12.19 12.15
CA MET A 218 2.32 11.96 13.45
C MET A 218 1.34 12.17 14.61
N VAL A 219 0.51 13.21 14.55
CA VAL A 219 -0.53 13.44 15.55
C VAL A 219 -1.52 12.29 15.58
N THR A 220 -2.05 11.89 14.42
CA THR A 220 -3.00 10.77 14.28
C THR A 220 -2.41 9.46 14.80
N LEU A 221 -1.15 9.18 14.48
CA LEU A 221 -0.45 7.99 14.95
C LEU A 221 -0.28 8.00 16.47
N SER A 222 0.13 9.13 17.05
CA SER A 222 0.25 9.28 18.50
C SER A 222 -1.09 9.07 19.22
N GLU A 223 -2.18 9.59 18.67
CA GLU A 223 -3.53 9.39 19.21
C GLU A 223 -3.95 7.91 19.11
N TRP A 224 -3.64 7.27 17.99
CA TRP A 224 -3.91 5.85 17.79
C TRP A 224 -3.16 4.98 18.82
N TYR A 225 -1.86 5.28 19.06
CA TYR A 225 -1.09 4.58 20.09
C TYR A 225 -1.68 4.76 21.49
N ARG A 226 -2.01 5.98 21.89
CA ARG A 226 -2.63 6.25 23.20
C ARG A 226 -3.89 5.42 23.41
N LYS A 227 -4.68 5.22 22.37
CA LYS A 227 -5.93 4.45 22.39
C LYS A 227 -5.70 2.94 22.40
N ASN A 228 -4.63 2.44 21.77
CA ASN A 228 -4.48 1.03 21.43
C ASN A 228 -3.30 0.32 22.14
N SER A 229 -2.37 1.04 22.78
CA SER A 229 -1.20 0.44 23.43
C SER A 229 -1.46 -0.11 24.84
N GLY A 230 -2.68 0.00 25.34
CA GLY A 230 -3.08 -0.63 26.59
C GLY A 230 -3.21 -2.17 26.47
N GLY A 231 -3.32 -2.85 27.60
CA GLY A 231 -3.50 -4.32 27.64
C GLY A 231 -2.29 -5.07 27.14
N LYS A 232 -2.43 -5.78 26.01
CA LYS A 232 -1.32 -6.56 25.40
C LYS A 232 -0.41 -5.72 24.49
N GLY A 233 -0.74 -4.46 24.26
CA GLY A 233 0.07 -3.53 23.47
C GLY A 233 -0.03 -3.74 21.96
N VAL A 234 0.95 -3.17 21.25
CA VAL A 234 1.04 -3.18 19.79
C VAL A 234 2.27 -3.98 19.36
N GLY A 235 2.07 -4.99 18.53
CA GLY A 235 3.13 -5.71 17.84
C GLY A 235 3.38 -5.10 16.46
N PHE A 236 4.60 -5.29 15.95
CA PHE A 236 5.01 -4.81 14.63
C PHE A 236 5.40 -5.98 13.74
N PHE A 237 4.89 -5.97 12.50
CA PHE A 237 5.39 -6.82 11.44
C PHE A 237 5.95 -5.93 10.33
N GLN A 238 7.26 -5.78 10.33
CA GLN A 238 7.97 -4.89 9.42
C GLN A 238 8.42 -5.63 8.17
N ILE A 239 7.97 -5.15 7.00
CA ILE A 239 8.32 -5.67 5.68
C ILE A 239 9.19 -4.62 4.99
N GLY A 240 10.50 -4.84 4.98
CA GLY A 240 11.50 -3.88 4.57
C GLY A 240 11.83 -2.85 5.66
N GLY A 241 12.40 -1.71 5.29
CA GLY A 241 12.88 -0.66 6.20
C GLY A 241 12.50 0.73 5.72
N GLY A 242 13.37 1.72 6.03
CA GLY A 242 13.19 3.10 5.63
C GLY A 242 11.99 3.78 6.28
N ILE A 243 11.55 4.88 5.69
CA ILE A 243 10.56 5.79 6.30
C ILE A 243 9.27 5.09 6.76
N ALA A 244 8.80 4.09 6.04
CA ALA A 244 7.58 3.37 6.40
C ALA A 244 7.71 2.58 7.72
N GLY A 245 8.90 2.06 8.01
CA GLY A 245 9.20 1.32 9.24
C GLY A 245 9.77 2.18 10.37
N ASP A 246 10.43 3.29 10.02
CA ASP A 246 11.12 4.15 10.99
C ASP A 246 10.21 5.26 11.56
N PHE A 247 9.15 5.62 10.83
CA PHE A 247 8.21 6.67 11.22
C PHE A 247 7.33 6.25 12.42
N PRO A 248 6.75 5.03 12.44
CA PRO A 248 5.98 4.58 13.61
C PRO A 248 6.85 4.31 14.83
#